data_9affc34b7afb9c891675c57dfbf4598a
#
_entry.id   9affc34b7afb9c891675c57dfbf4598a
#
_cell.length_a   1.000
_cell.length_b   1.000
_cell.length_c   1.000
_cell.angle_alpha   90.00
_cell.angle_beta   90.00
_cell.angle_gamma   90.00
#
_symmetry.space_group_name_H-M   'P 1'
#
loop_
_entity.id
_entity.type
_entity.pdbx_description
1 polymer ?
#
loop_
_entity_poly.entity_id
_entity_poly.type
_entity_poly.pdbx_seq_one_letter_code
_entity_poly.pdbx_strand_id
1 'polypeptide(L)'
;MSDVTVTVLDTSAELRLHRLTGAFLAGYRNANTRTAYLQQLHRWFAWCTAHQLDPLEVERTHVELYLRWFERQVDSINTVCHGLSVLASFYRWLVQTGLLDTTPIAAVRRPSRDETPRQTRLTRHELADWLNAAEQHGGAIYAMACLLLLNGLRVSEVCGIDIDDLAEERWHHTVVIHGKGDKDATIPLAPRTRAAVEQAVDGRDHGPLLRNRWNNRMTRNNVAAAVATLATRAGITRRMTPHTLRHAAIAAALNAGAHLRDVQDFARHADPKTTMRYDRNRHSLDRHATYAIAQYIAGSE
;
A
#
# COMPACT_ATOMS: atom_id res chain seq x y z
N MET A 1 24.77 45.01 -21.81
CA MET A 1 24.34 45.01 -20.39
C MET A 1 22.92 44.46 -20.39
N SER A 2 22.78 43.19 -20.07
CA SER A 2 21.47 42.52 -20.06
C SER A 2 20.94 42.61 -18.65
N ASP A 3 19.84 43.34 -18.49
CA ASP A 3 19.10 43.44 -17.24
C ASP A 3 18.54 42.05 -16.86
N VAL A 4 19.09 41.46 -15.84
CA VAL A 4 18.51 40.28 -15.18
C VAL A 4 17.46 40.79 -14.21
N THR A 5 16.21 40.86 -14.68
CA THR A 5 15.07 41.13 -13.81
C THR A 5 14.86 39.94 -12.89
N VAL A 6 15.42 40.01 -11.70
CA VAL A 6 15.10 39.06 -10.63
C VAL A 6 13.68 39.38 -10.17
N THR A 7 12.70 38.57 -10.60
CA THR A 7 11.34 38.66 -10.10
C THR A 7 11.36 38.19 -8.64
N VAL A 8 11.32 39.17 -7.71
CA VAL A 8 11.10 38.89 -6.27
C VAL A 8 9.70 38.35 -6.16
N LEU A 9 9.57 37.03 -6.00
CA LEU A 9 8.29 36.38 -5.69
C LEU A 9 7.75 37.03 -4.41
N ASP A 10 6.49 37.45 -4.45
CA ASP A 10 5.81 38.10 -3.33
C ASP A 10 5.78 37.17 -2.12
N THR A 11 6.66 37.41 -1.16
CA THR A 11 6.81 36.66 0.08
C THR A 11 5.46 36.54 0.85
N SER A 12 4.52 37.44 0.61
CA SER A 12 3.18 37.45 1.21
C SER A 12 2.30 36.36 0.60
N ALA A 13 2.37 36.14 -0.70
CA ALA A 13 1.60 35.10 -1.40
C ALA A 13 2.10 33.68 -1.04
N GLU A 14 3.41 33.50 -0.96
CA GLU A 14 4.01 32.23 -0.52
C GLU A 14 3.64 31.91 0.93
N LEU A 15 3.71 32.87 1.83
CA LEU A 15 3.29 32.72 3.25
C LEU A 15 1.79 32.38 3.35
N ARG A 16 0.96 33.01 2.54
CA ARG A 16 -0.49 32.70 2.49
C ARG A 16 -0.72 31.26 2.07
N LEU A 17 -0.09 30.83 0.96
CA LEU A 17 -0.21 29.47 0.45
C LEU A 17 0.29 28.42 1.45
N HIS A 18 1.41 28.71 2.11
CA HIS A 18 1.95 27.84 3.17
C HIS A 18 0.98 27.69 4.36
N ARG A 19 0.35 28.78 4.83
CA ARG A 19 -0.66 28.74 5.89
C ARG A 19 -1.89 27.93 5.48
N LEU A 20 -2.39 28.12 4.25
CA LEU A 20 -3.53 27.38 3.71
C LEU A 20 -3.23 25.88 3.62
N THR A 21 -2.04 25.53 3.15
CA THR A 21 -1.57 24.14 3.07
C THR A 21 -1.52 23.52 4.47
N GLY A 22 -0.97 24.21 5.44
CA GLY A 22 -0.92 23.77 6.84
C GLY A 22 -2.32 23.53 7.42
N ALA A 23 -3.24 24.48 7.22
CA ALA A 23 -4.63 24.38 7.68
C ALA A 23 -5.38 23.20 7.03
N PHE A 24 -5.22 23.02 5.71
CA PHE A 24 -5.78 21.87 5.00
C PHE A 24 -5.26 20.54 5.54
N LEU A 25 -3.95 20.42 5.73
CA LEU A 25 -3.30 19.19 6.21
C LEU A 25 -3.63 18.87 7.66
N ALA A 26 -3.93 19.88 8.50
CA ALA A 26 -4.33 19.69 9.90
C ALA A 26 -5.61 18.84 10.03
N GLY A 27 -6.50 18.85 9.03
CA GLY A 27 -7.69 18.00 8.98
C GLY A 27 -7.40 16.49 8.87
N TYR A 28 -6.16 16.09 8.58
CA TYR A 28 -5.77 14.68 8.41
C TYR A 28 -5.01 14.16 9.63
N ARG A 29 -5.58 13.21 10.37
CA ARG A 29 -4.93 12.62 11.56
C ARG A 29 -3.66 11.86 11.22
N ASN A 30 -3.62 11.15 10.08
CA ASN A 30 -2.52 10.27 9.71
C ASN A 30 -1.33 11.06 9.14
N ALA A 31 -0.17 10.96 9.79
CA ALA A 31 1.06 11.64 9.37
C ALA A 31 1.53 11.25 7.95
N ASN A 32 1.39 9.97 7.56
CA ASN A 32 1.76 9.52 6.21
C ASN A 32 0.85 10.16 5.14
N THR A 33 -0.45 10.33 5.45
CA THR A 33 -1.38 11.02 4.55
C THR A 33 -0.99 12.49 4.40
N ARG A 34 -0.65 13.17 5.52
CA ARG A 34 -0.18 14.56 5.46
C ARG A 34 1.08 14.69 4.61
N THR A 35 2.07 13.82 4.81
CA THR A 35 3.32 13.83 4.03
C THR A 35 3.07 13.59 2.54
N ALA A 36 2.25 12.59 2.20
CA ALA A 36 1.93 12.27 0.82
C ALA A 36 1.17 13.42 0.13
N TYR A 37 0.23 14.04 0.84
CA TYR A 37 -0.53 15.18 0.31
C TYR A 37 0.36 16.40 0.14
N LEU A 38 1.21 16.69 1.12
CA LEU A 38 2.17 17.79 1.05
C LEU A 38 3.09 17.66 -0.18
N GLN A 39 3.61 16.45 -0.45
CA GLN A 39 4.45 16.20 -1.62
C GLN A 39 3.72 16.49 -2.95
N GLN A 40 2.43 16.13 -3.06
CA GLN A 40 1.66 16.43 -4.27
C GLN A 40 1.35 17.92 -4.41
N LEU A 41 1.02 18.59 -3.31
CA LEU A 41 0.78 20.04 -3.30
C LEU A 41 2.06 20.80 -3.64
N HIS A 42 3.22 20.45 -3.07
CA HIS A 42 4.49 21.07 -3.41
C HIS A 42 4.82 20.93 -4.90
N ARG A 43 4.58 19.77 -5.50
CA ARG A 43 4.79 19.57 -6.95
C ARG A 43 3.89 20.48 -7.79
N TRP A 44 2.62 20.60 -7.39
CA TRP A 44 1.67 21.49 -8.03
C TRP A 44 2.09 22.96 -7.92
N PHE A 45 2.42 23.44 -6.73
CA PHE A 45 2.82 24.79 -6.50
C PHE A 45 4.12 25.14 -7.22
N ALA A 46 5.11 24.25 -7.22
CA ALA A 46 6.33 24.43 -7.99
C ALA A 46 6.06 24.56 -9.50
N TRP A 47 5.10 23.78 -10.02
CA TRP A 47 4.68 23.92 -11.42
C TRP A 47 3.98 25.26 -11.68
N CYS A 48 3.09 25.70 -10.80
CA CYS A 48 2.45 27.02 -10.92
C CYS A 48 3.48 28.14 -10.90
N THR A 49 4.41 28.12 -9.95
CA THR A 49 5.49 29.11 -9.86
C THR A 49 6.33 29.16 -11.14
N ALA A 50 6.70 28.01 -11.70
CA ALA A 50 7.47 27.93 -12.96
C ALA A 50 6.73 28.49 -14.17
N HIS A 51 5.40 28.58 -14.10
CA HIS A 51 4.55 29.13 -15.16
C HIS A 51 3.94 30.51 -14.80
N GLN A 52 4.43 31.13 -13.71
CA GLN A 52 3.98 32.46 -13.24
C GLN A 52 2.45 32.50 -12.95
N LEU A 53 1.90 31.40 -12.40
CA LEU A 53 0.49 31.26 -12.07
C LEU A 53 0.30 31.34 -10.55
N ASP A 54 -0.72 32.09 -10.08
CA ASP A 54 -1.18 31.99 -8.71
C ASP A 54 -2.04 30.72 -8.56
N PRO A 55 -1.67 29.78 -7.67
CA PRO A 55 -2.47 28.59 -7.42
C PRO A 55 -3.92 28.84 -6.99
N LEU A 56 -4.24 30.04 -6.50
CA LEU A 56 -5.61 30.43 -6.11
C LEU A 56 -6.43 31.01 -7.27
N GLU A 57 -5.79 31.39 -8.39
CA GLU A 57 -6.43 31.97 -9.58
C GLU A 57 -6.38 31.06 -10.82
N VAL A 58 -5.94 29.80 -10.63
CA VAL A 58 -5.88 28.86 -11.76
C VAL A 58 -7.23 28.43 -12.24
N GLU A 59 -7.30 28.23 -13.56
CA GLU A 59 -8.46 27.71 -14.26
C GLU A 59 -8.31 26.22 -14.60
N ARG A 60 -9.39 25.59 -15.06
CA ARG A 60 -9.42 24.22 -15.54
C ARG A 60 -8.28 23.92 -16.54
N THR A 61 -8.07 24.80 -17.50
CA THR A 61 -7.06 24.64 -18.56
C THR A 61 -5.64 24.48 -17.97
N HIS A 62 -5.32 25.24 -16.93
CA HIS A 62 -4.02 25.13 -16.25
C HIS A 62 -3.85 23.77 -15.57
N VAL A 63 -4.91 23.24 -14.96
CA VAL A 63 -4.88 21.89 -14.36
C VAL A 63 -4.71 20.81 -15.42
N GLU A 64 -5.37 20.94 -16.58
CA GLU A 64 -5.22 19.99 -17.70
C GLU A 64 -3.80 20.01 -18.27
N LEU A 65 -3.19 21.20 -18.42
CA LEU A 65 -1.78 21.34 -18.83
C LEU A 65 -0.81 20.72 -17.82
N TYR A 66 -1.06 20.98 -16.51
CA TYR A 66 -0.28 20.34 -15.44
C TYR A 66 -0.36 18.81 -15.51
N LEU A 67 -1.54 18.24 -15.71
CA LEU A 67 -1.69 16.78 -15.80
C LEU A 67 -0.89 16.20 -16.96
N ARG A 68 -0.89 16.85 -18.14
CA ARG A 68 -0.09 16.43 -19.29
C ARG A 68 1.41 16.51 -19.03
N TRP A 69 1.85 17.56 -18.32
CA TRP A 69 3.23 17.67 -17.87
C TRP A 69 3.54 16.56 -16.85
N PHE A 70 2.67 16.33 -15.86
CA PHE A 70 2.88 15.36 -14.80
C PHE A 70 2.94 13.92 -15.33
N GLU A 71 2.11 13.57 -16.32
CA GLU A 71 2.16 12.28 -17.02
C GLU A 71 3.54 11.97 -17.63
N ARG A 72 4.27 13.00 -18.07
CA ARG A 72 5.62 12.87 -18.62
C ARG A 72 6.72 12.76 -17.56
N GLN A 73 6.42 13.14 -16.32
CA GLN A 73 7.39 13.14 -15.21
C GLN A 73 7.37 11.84 -14.39
N VAL A 74 6.36 10.99 -14.58
CA VAL A 74 6.18 9.79 -13.76
C VAL A 74 5.81 8.57 -14.60
N ASP A 75 6.34 7.41 -14.23
CA ASP A 75 6.10 6.15 -14.95
C ASP A 75 4.70 5.55 -14.72
N SER A 76 3.98 6.04 -13.69
CA SER A 76 2.72 5.44 -13.27
C SER A 76 1.56 6.40 -13.35
N ILE A 77 0.57 6.09 -14.17
CA ILE A 77 -0.69 6.82 -14.27
C ILE A 77 -1.43 6.88 -12.92
N ASN A 78 -1.25 5.87 -12.05
CA ASN A 78 -1.82 5.89 -10.70
C ASN A 78 -1.25 7.02 -9.83
N THR A 79 0.02 7.40 -10.06
CA THR A 79 0.65 8.54 -9.38
C THR A 79 0.00 9.86 -9.82
N VAL A 80 -0.30 9.99 -11.11
CA VAL A 80 -1.03 11.15 -11.66
C VAL A 80 -2.45 11.21 -11.08
N CYS A 81 -3.17 10.08 -11.09
CA CYS A 81 -4.52 9.99 -10.51
C CYS A 81 -4.54 10.33 -9.01
N HIS A 82 -3.50 9.92 -8.27
CA HIS A 82 -3.35 10.28 -6.86
C HIS A 82 -3.12 11.79 -6.70
N GLY A 83 -2.21 12.37 -7.47
CA GLY A 83 -1.96 13.82 -7.49
C GLY A 83 -3.24 14.61 -7.75
N LEU A 84 -3.98 14.26 -8.80
CA LEU A 84 -5.25 14.90 -9.11
C LEU A 84 -6.28 14.75 -7.97
N SER A 85 -6.31 13.60 -7.29
CA SER A 85 -7.22 13.40 -6.15
C SER A 85 -6.86 14.29 -4.96
N VAL A 86 -5.56 14.52 -4.73
CA VAL A 86 -5.08 15.45 -3.69
C VAL A 86 -5.46 16.89 -4.04
N LEU A 87 -5.21 17.32 -5.27
CA LEU A 87 -5.61 18.64 -5.74
C LEU A 87 -7.13 18.83 -5.64
N ALA A 88 -7.93 17.85 -6.05
CA ALA A 88 -9.38 17.91 -5.92
C ALA A 88 -9.85 18.05 -4.47
N SER A 89 -9.14 17.41 -3.53
CA SER A 89 -9.44 17.54 -2.10
C SER A 89 -9.06 18.93 -1.57
N PHE A 90 -7.93 19.46 -1.99
CA PHE A 90 -7.45 20.78 -1.60
C PHE A 90 -8.36 21.90 -2.11
N TYR A 91 -8.68 21.93 -3.40
CA TYR A 91 -9.55 22.94 -3.98
C TYR A 91 -10.99 22.85 -3.48
N ARG A 92 -11.50 21.63 -3.21
CA ARG A 92 -12.80 21.47 -2.55
C ARG A 92 -12.79 22.09 -1.14
N TRP A 93 -11.71 21.90 -0.39
CA TRP A 93 -11.57 22.50 0.93
C TRP A 93 -11.50 24.03 0.84
N LEU A 94 -10.81 24.61 -0.15
CA LEU A 94 -10.79 26.05 -0.38
C LEU A 94 -12.20 26.61 -0.67
N VAL A 95 -13.02 25.89 -1.45
CA VAL A 95 -14.41 26.27 -1.70
C VAL A 95 -15.25 26.16 -0.42
N GLN A 96 -15.11 25.08 0.33
CA GLN A 96 -15.83 24.87 1.60
C GLN A 96 -15.51 25.94 2.67
N THR A 97 -14.32 26.50 2.63
CA THR A 97 -13.88 27.56 3.55
C THR A 97 -14.17 28.97 3.03
N GLY A 98 -14.83 29.11 1.87
CA GLY A 98 -15.20 30.40 1.27
C GLY A 98 -14.00 31.17 0.69
N LEU A 99 -12.86 30.51 0.46
CA LEU A 99 -11.68 31.13 -0.14
C LEU A 99 -11.70 31.13 -1.65
N LEU A 100 -12.51 30.25 -2.25
CA LEU A 100 -12.82 30.21 -3.67
C LEU A 100 -14.30 29.97 -3.88
N ASP A 101 -14.90 30.55 -4.92
CA ASP A 101 -16.30 30.33 -5.28
C ASP A 101 -16.50 28.96 -5.96
N THR A 102 -15.54 28.56 -6.81
CA THR A 102 -15.60 27.33 -7.60
C THR A 102 -14.27 26.60 -7.62
N THR A 103 -14.31 25.30 -7.88
CA THR A 103 -13.09 24.49 -8.01
C THR A 103 -12.64 24.37 -9.48
N PRO A 104 -11.39 24.64 -9.82
CA PRO A 104 -10.88 24.48 -11.19
C PRO A 104 -10.83 23.01 -11.66
N ILE A 105 -11.11 22.06 -10.77
CA ILE A 105 -10.96 20.61 -11.02
C ILE A 105 -12.30 19.93 -11.33
N ALA A 106 -13.44 20.58 -11.11
CA ALA A 106 -14.76 19.94 -11.21
C ALA A 106 -14.98 19.19 -12.54
N ALA A 107 -14.60 19.80 -13.64
CA ALA A 107 -14.79 19.27 -14.99
C ALA A 107 -13.50 18.69 -15.64
N VAL A 108 -12.44 18.53 -14.88
CA VAL A 108 -11.19 17.93 -15.39
C VAL A 108 -11.39 16.44 -15.62
N ARG A 109 -11.10 15.98 -16.85
CA ARG A 109 -11.17 14.57 -17.20
C ARG A 109 -10.09 13.79 -16.44
N ARG A 110 -10.55 12.83 -15.62
CA ARG A 110 -9.62 11.95 -14.89
C ARG A 110 -8.92 10.99 -15.86
N PRO A 111 -7.59 10.84 -15.75
CA PRO A 111 -6.90 9.80 -16.48
C PRO A 111 -7.48 8.42 -16.15
N SER A 112 -7.62 7.59 -17.16
CA SER A 112 -8.02 6.18 -16.96
C SER A 112 -6.93 5.46 -16.19
N ARG A 113 -7.28 4.82 -15.08
CA ARG A 113 -6.33 3.96 -14.37
C ARG A 113 -6.09 2.72 -15.21
N ASP A 114 -4.83 2.34 -15.36
CA ASP A 114 -4.51 0.99 -15.85
C ASP A 114 -5.09 -0.03 -14.87
N GLU A 115 -6.19 -0.65 -15.24
CA GLU A 115 -6.83 -1.70 -14.45
C GLU A 115 -6.03 -3.01 -14.48
N THR A 116 -5.15 -3.16 -15.45
CA THR A 116 -4.23 -4.30 -15.53
C THR A 116 -3.09 -4.07 -14.55
N PRO A 117 -3.05 -4.79 -13.44
CA PRO A 117 -1.88 -4.75 -12.59
C PRO A 117 -0.68 -5.21 -13.43
N ARG A 118 0.32 -4.37 -13.64
CA ARG A 118 1.68 -4.80 -14.01
C ARG A 118 2.27 -5.59 -12.84
N GLN A 119 1.54 -6.62 -12.39
CA GLN A 119 2.00 -7.48 -11.32
C GLN A 119 3.09 -8.35 -11.88
N THR A 120 4.27 -8.14 -11.40
CA THR A 120 5.37 -9.08 -11.47
C THR A 120 4.89 -10.38 -10.83
N ARG A 121 4.39 -11.31 -11.67
CA ARG A 121 3.83 -12.57 -11.20
C ARG A 121 4.98 -13.41 -10.68
N LEU A 122 5.01 -13.63 -9.37
CA LEU A 122 5.89 -14.62 -8.78
C LEU A 122 5.27 -16.01 -9.00
N THR A 123 6.05 -16.92 -9.51
CA THR A 123 5.67 -18.32 -9.65
C THR A 123 5.66 -18.98 -8.26
N ARG A 124 5.01 -20.14 -8.15
CA ARG A 124 5.04 -20.96 -6.93
C ARG A 124 6.48 -21.32 -6.54
N HIS A 125 7.33 -21.63 -7.52
CA HIS A 125 8.75 -21.95 -7.27
C HIS A 125 9.52 -20.76 -6.74
N GLU A 126 9.38 -19.59 -7.35
CA GLU A 126 10.05 -18.36 -6.86
C GLU A 126 9.62 -18.00 -5.44
N LEU A 127 8.35 -18.19 -5.08
CA LEU A 127 7.88 -17.96 -3.71
C LEU A 127 8.47 -18.98 -2.74
N ALA A 128 8.59 -20.25 -3.14
CA ALA A 128 9.21 -21.27 -2.33
C ALA A 128 10.70 -21.00 -2.13
N ASP A 129 11.43 -20.68 -3.20
CA ASP A 129 12.86 -20.38 -3.15
C ASP A 129 13.15 -19.15 -2.28
N TRP A 130 12.30 -18.11 -2.41
CA TRP A 130 12.38 -16.91 -1.56
C TRP A 130 12.17 -17.23 -0.08
N LEU A 131 11.18 -18.07 0.23
CA LEU A 131 10.90 -18.47 1.62
C LEU A 131 11.99 -19.38 2.19
N ASN A 132 12.57 -20.26 1.37
CA ASN A 132 13.70 -21.12 1.74
C ASN A 132 14.97 -20.26 2.01
N ALA A 133 15.22 -19.25 1.20
CA ALA A 133 16.32 -18.30 1.46
C ALA A 133 16.13 -17.54 2.79
N ALA A 134 14.88 -17.23 3.16
CA ALA A 134 14.56 -16.63 4.46
C ALA A 134 14.78 -17.63 5.61
N GLU A 135 14.39 -18.89 5.44
CA GLU A 135 14.57 -19.95 6.44
C GLU A 135 16.08 -20.21 6.73
N GLN A 136 16.89 -20.24 5.67
CA GLN A 136 18.35 -20.35 5.80
C GLN A 136 18.97 -19.15 6.54
N HIS A 137 18.35 -17.97 6.46
CA HIS A 137 18.78 -16.81 7.23
C HIS A 137 18.39 -16.95 8.72
N GLY A 138 17.22 -17.52 9.00
CA GLY A 138 16.70 -17.75 10.34
C GLY A 138 16.19 -16.50 11.07
N GLY A 139 15.84 -16.68 12.35
CA GLY A 139 15.47 -15.63 13.29
C GLY A 139 14.39 -14.65 12.80
N ALA A 140 14.55 -13.37 13.11
CA ALA A 140 13.59 -12.32 12.77
C ALA A 140 13.32 -12.18 11.26
N ILE A 141 14.29 -12.52 10.40
CA ILE A 141 14.11 -12.44 8.93
C ILE A 141 13.19 -13.56 8.45
N TYR A 142 13.31 -14.77 9.00
CA TYR A 142 12.42 -15.86 8.66
C TYR A 142 10.99 -15.62 9.14
N ALA A 143 10.82 -15.15 10.38
CA ALA A 143 9.51 -14.77 10.90
C ALA A 143 8.86 -13.67 10.06
N MET A 144 9.60 -12.61 9.74
CA MET A 144 9.15 -11.54 8.82
C MET A 144 8.66 -12.13 7.48
N ALA A 145 9.42 -13.05 6.90
CA ALA A 145 9.09 -13.65 5.61
C ALA A 145 7.80 -14.49 5.68
N CYS A 146 7.63 -15.31 6.71
CA CYS A 146 6.41 -16.09 6.94
C CYS A 146 5.19 -15.17 7.15
N LEU A 147 5.30 -14.15 7.98
CA LEU A 147 4.22 -13.20 8.26
C LEU A 147 3.79 -12.43 7.00
N LEU A 148 4.74 -12.03 6.14
CA LEU A 148 4.44 -11.35 4.89
C LEU A 148 3.81 -12.26 3.83
N LEU A 149 4.35 -13.48 3.66
CA LEU A 149 3.94 -14.37 2.56
C LEU A 149 2.84 -15.34 2.97
N LEU A 150 2.97 -16.03 4.11
CA LEU A 150 2.00 -17.05 4.51
C LEU A 150 0.77 -16.45 5.20
N ASN A 151 0.94 -15.34 5.94
CA ASN A 151 -0.15 -14.63 6.60
C ASN A 151 -0.60 -13.37 5.83
N GLY A 152 0.07 -13.01 4.74
CA GLY A 152 -0.31 -11.89 3.87
C GLY A 152 -0.38 -10.54 4.58
N LEU A 153 0.36 -10.34 5.69
CA LEU A 153 0.29 -9.12 6.49
C LEU A 153 0.86 -7.92 5.73
N ARG A 154 0.36 -6.72 6.05
CA ARG A 154 0.95 -5.47 5.55
C ARG A 154 2.27 -5.20 6.26
N VAL A 155 3.22 -4.57 5.56
CA VAL A 155 4.53 -4.24 6.14
C VAL A 155 4.44 -3.46 7.45
N SER A 156 3.46 -2.56 7.57
CA SER A 156 3.23 -1.81 8.83
C SER A 156 2.73 -2.68 9.96
N GLU A 157 1.90 -3.67 9.66
CA GLU A 157 1.40 -4.64 10.61
C GLU A 157 2.56 -5.51 11.13
N VAL A 158 3.34 -6.08 10.20
CA VAL A 158 4.52 -6.89 10.53
C VAL A 158 5.53 -6.14 11.40
N CYS A 159 5.81 -4.87 11.10
CA CYS A 159 6.69 -4.03 11.91
C CYS A 159 6.11 -3.68 13.29
N GLY A 160 4.78 -3.66 13.42
CA GLY A 160 4.08 -3.26 14.64
C GLY A 160 3.94 -4.36 15.69
N ILE A 161 4.11 -5.63 15.33
CA ILE A 161 3.88 -6.76 16.23
C ILE A 161 4.85 -6.72 17.41
N ASP A 162 4.30 -6.84 18.60
CA ASP A 162 5.02 -7.11 19.84
C ASP A 162 4.85 -8.58 20.24
N ILE A 163 5.69 -9.07 21.14
CA ILE A 163 5.59 -10.44 21.67
C ILE A 163 4.27 -10.60 22.44
N ASP A 164 3.83 -9.53 23.10
CA ASP A 164 2.56 -9.50 23.86
C ASP A 164 1.32 -9.65 22.95
N ASP A 165 1.47 -9.45 21.64
CA ASP A 165 0.39 -9.68 20.66
C ASP A 165 0.23 -11.16 20.28
N LEU A 166 1.13 -12.02 20.72
CA LEU A 166 1.06 -13.47 20.49
C LEU A 166 0.15 -14.11 21.55
N ALA A 167 -0.78 -14.92 21.08
CA ALA A 167 -1.74 -15.59 21.96
C ALA A 167 -2.05 -17.01 21.47
N GLU A 168 -2.76 -17.75 22.30
CA GLU A 168 -3.41 -19.00 21.92
C GLU A 168 -4.90 -18.85 22.08
N GLU A 169 -5.66 -19.09 21.00
CA GLU A 169 -7.11 -19.03 20.97
C GLU A 169 -7.67 -20.28 20.31
N ARG A 170 -8.55 -21.02 21.01
CA ARG A 170 -9.22 -22.21 20.48
C ARG A 170 -8.26 -23.22 19.86
N TRP A 171 -7.12 -23.47 20.50
CA TRP A 171 -6.05 -24.38 20.06
C TRP A 171 -5.24 -23.86 18.85
N HIS A 172 -5.46 -22.61 18.41
CA HIS A 172 -4.67 -21.96 17.41
C HIS A 172 -3.68 -20.99 18.06
N HIS A 173 -2.40 -21.08 17.65
CA HIS A 173 -1.48 -19.98 17.91
C HIS A 173 -1.85 -18.82 17.01
N THR A 174 -1.98 -17.64 17.59
CA THR A 174 -2.49 -16.44 16.91
C THR A 174 -1.58 -15.24 17.13
N VAL A 175 -1.76 -14.23 16.31
CA VAL A 175 -1.20 -12.90 16.51
C VAL A 175 -2.30 -11.86 16.35
N VAL A 176 -2.36 -10.93 17.28
CA VAL A 176 -3.26 -9.78 17.22
C VAL A 176 -2.60 -8.68 16.37
N ILE A 177 -3.32 -8.19 15.38
CA ILE A 177 -2.84 -7.11 14.51
C ILE A 177 -3.69 -5.88 14.75
N HIS A 178 -3.05 -4.81 15.21
CA HIS A 178 -3.69 -3.52 15.44
C HIS A 178 -3.87 -2.76 14.12
N GLY A 179 -5.12 -2.63 13.71
CA GLY A 179 -5.51 -2.05 12.42
C GLY A 179 -5.77 -0.54 12.47
N LYS A 180 -5.99 0.06 11.31
CA LYS A 180 -6.38 1.47 11.21
C LYS A 180 -7.77 1.67 11.80
N GLY A 181 -7.91 2.59 12.77
CA GLY A 181 -9.19 2.97 13.39
C GLY A 181 -9.66 1.98 14.47
N ASP A 182 -8.74 1.48 15.29
CA ASP A 182 -9.00 0.52 16.41
C ASP A 182 -9.72 -0.77 15.98
N LYS A 183 -9.44 -1.23 14.77
CA LYS A 183 -9.94 -2.52 14.29
C LYS A 183 -8.85 -3.56 14.43
N ASP A 184 -8.85 -4.24 15.56
CA ASP A 184 -7.96 -5.35 15.79
C ASP A 184 -8.42 -6.59 15.01
N ALA A 185 -7.46 -7.43 14.63
CA ALA A 185 -7.73 -8.68 13.95
C ALA A 185 -6.84 -9.78 14.52
N THR A 186 -7.45 -10.88 14.94
CA THR A 186 -6.73 -12.08 15.36
C THR A 186 -6.44 -12.95 14.15
N ILE A 187 -5.17 -13.25 13.91
CA ILE A 187 -4.70 -14.01 12.74
C ILE A 187 -4.07 -15.33 13.20
N PRO A 188 -4.56 -16.48 12.74
CA PRO A 188 -3.95 -17.76 13.06
C PRO A 188 -2.58 -17.92 12.39
N LEU A 189 -1.64 -18.49 13.12
CA LEU A 189 -0.31 -18.81 12.64
C LEU A 189 -0.24 -20.28 12.22
N ALA A 190 0.02 -20.52 10.93
CA ALA A 190 0.30 -21.86 10.45
C ALA A 190 1.56 -22.44 11.13
N PRO A 191 1.75 -23.75 11.22
CA PRO A 191 2.87 -24.36 11.94
C PRO A 191 4.25 -23.81 11.54
N ARG A 192 4.46 -23.57 10.26
CA ARG A 192 5.73 -22.98 9.75
C ARG A 192 5.92 -21.54 10.24
N THR A 193 4.86 -20.73 10.24
CA THR A 193 4.92 -19.34 10.76
C THR A 193 5.14 -19.34 12.26
N ARG A 194 4.46 -20.23 12.99
CA ARG A 194 4.65 -20.39 14.43
C ARG A 194 6.11 -20.69 14.76
N ALA A 195 6.69 -21.71 14.15
CA ALA A 195 8.11 -22.08 14.39
C ALA A 195 9.07 -20.91 14.08
N ALA A 196 8.81 -20.16 13.00
CA ALA A 196 9.60 -18.97 12.66
C ALA A 196 9.44 -17.85 13.70
N VAL A 197 8.24 -17.64 14.21
CA VAL A 197 7.94 -16.65 15.27
C VAL A 197 8.63 -17.04 16.57
N GLU A 198 8.56 -18.31 16.98
CA GLU A 198 9.25 -18.83 18.17
C GLU A 198 10.78 -18.61 18.08
N GLN A 199 11.37 -18.85 16.92
CA GLN A 199 12.80 -18.52 16.68
C GLN A 199 13.08 -17.01 16.80
N ALA A 200 12.17 -16.16 16.36
CA ALA A 200 12.36 -14.71 16.46
C ALA A 200 12.13 -14.18 17.87
N VAL A 201 11.31 -14.82 18.67
CA VAL A 201 11.10 -14.51 20.10
C VAL A 201 12.40 -14.78 20.88
N ASP A 202 13.10 -15.88 20.61
CA ASP A 202 14.42 -16.20 21.18
C ASP A 202 14.47 -16.06 22.72
N GLY A 203 13.48 -16.63 23.39
CA GLY A 203 13.36 -16.63 24.86
C GLY A 203 12.99 -15.28 25.49
N ARG A 204 12.63 -14.28 24.71
CA ARG A 204 12.12 -13.00 25.22
C ARG A 204 10.66 -13.10 25.58
N ASP A 205 10.22 -12.35 26.57
CA ASP A 205 8.86 -12.31 27.10
C ASP A 205 8.07 -11.05 26.66
N HIS A 206 8.76 -10.00 26.19
CA HIS A 206 8.14 -8.73 25.80
C HIS A 206 8.91 -7.97 24.74
N GLY A 207 8.26 -6.93 24.21
CA GLY A 207 8.84 -5.99 23.25
C GLY A 207 8.69 -6.42 21.78
N PRO A 208 9.37 -5.75 20.83
CA PRO A 208 9.18 -5.98 19.41
C PRO A 208 9.47 -7.42 19.00
N LEU A 209 8.53 -8.09 18.33
CA LEU A 209 8.75 -9.40 17.76
C LEU A 209 9.95 -9.41 16.81
N LEU A 210 9.97 -8.47 15.86
CA LEU A 210 11.01 -8.36 14.86
C LEU A 210 12.03 -7.29 15.23
N ARG A 211 13.27 -7.70 15.48
CA ARG A 211 14.40 -6.82 15.76
C ARG A 211 15.43 -6.83 14.63
N ASN A 212 16.01 -5.66 14.40
CA ASN A 212 17.14 -5.53 13.48
C ASN A 212 18.47 -5.89 14.17
N ARG A 213 19.58 -5.86 13.42
CA ARG A 213 20.92 -6.20 13.95
C ARG A 213 21.40 -5.36 15.14
N TRP A 214 20.78 -4.20 15.37
CA TRP A 214 21.06 -3.35 16.53
C TRP A 214 20.04 -3.53 17.67
N ASN A 215 19.26 -4.61 17.64
CA ASN A 215 18.27 -4.96 18.64
C ASN A 215 17.08 -3.98 18.75
N ASN A 216 16.92 -3.11 17.75
CA ASN A 216 15.76 -2.19 17.65
C ASN A 216 14.64 -2.80 16.80
N ARG A 217 13.40 -2.35 17.00
CA ARG A 217 12.25 -2.72 16.17
C ARG A 217 12.58 -2.53 14.69
N MET A 218 12.26 -3.53 13.86
CA MET A 218 12.42 -3.41 12.42
C MET A 218 11.51 -2.33 11.86
N THR A 219 12.07 -1.44 11.05
CA THR A 219 11.35 -0.43 10.30
C THR A 219 10.86 -0.97 8.97
N ARG A 220 9.91 -0.27 8.33
CA ARG A 220 9.47 -0.59 6.96
C ARG A 220 10.64 -0.64 5.96
N ASN A 221 11.65 0.22 6.14
CA ASN A 221 12.85 0.23 5.28
C ASN A 221 13.71 -1.01 5.52
N ASN A 222 13.86 -1.45 6.78
CA ASN A 222 14.57 -2.68 7.09
C ASN A 222 13.88 -3.88 6.43
N VAL A 223 12.55 -3.98 6.55
CA VAL A 223 11.77 -5.04 5.92
C VAL A 223 11.89 -4.99 4.39
N ALA A 224 11.78 -3.82 3.78
CA ALA A 224 11.92 -3.68 2.33
C ALA A 224 13.32 -4.08 1.84
N ALA A 225 14.37 -3.70 2.55
CA ALA A 225 15.76 -4.12 2.25
C ALA A 225 15.94 -5.63 2.39
N ALA A 226 15.41 -6.23 3.47
CA ALA A 226 15.47 -7.68 3.68
C ALA A 226 14.74 -8.45 2.56
N VAL A 227 13.54 -7.99 2.17
CA VAL A 227 12.77 -8.58 1.05
C VAL A 227 13.57 -8.56 -0.25
N ALA A 228 14.23 -7.45 -0.57
CA ALA A 228 15.07 -7.33 -1.76
C ALA A 228 16.31 -8.23 -1.69
N THR A 229 16.98 -8.29 -0.54
CA THR A 229 18.16 -9.16 -0.33
C THR A 229 17.79 -10.64 -0.49
N LEU A 230 16.66 -11.07 0.09
CA LEU A 230 16.18 -12.44 -0.07
C LEU A 230 15.81 -12.76 -1.53
N ALA A 231 15.25 -11.79 -2.27
CA ALA A 231 14.97 -11.95 -3.69
C ALA A 231 16.24 -12.21 -4.50
N THR A 232 17.29 -11.45 -4.24
CA THR A 232 18.60 -11.66 -4.87
C THR A 232 19.18 -13.04 -4.54
N ARG A 233 19.10 -13.48 -3.28
CA ARG A 233 19.57 -14.82 -2.86
C ARG A 233 18.78 -15.96 -3.50
N ALA A 234 17.50 -15.75 -3.73
CA ALA A 234 16.62 -16.70 -4.42
C ALA A 234 16.74 -16.63 -5.97
N GLY A 235 17.68 -15.84 -6.53
CA GLY A 235 17.83 -15.69 -7.98
C GLY A 235 16.71 -14.92 -8.67
N ILE A 236 15.88 -14.20 -7.92
CA ILE A 236 14.76 -13.43 -8.47
C ILE A 236 15.27 -12.06 -8.91
N THR A 237 15.32 -11.83 -10.22
CA THR A 237 15.83 -10.58 -10.82
C THR A 237 14.84 -9.42 -10.78
N ARG A 238 13.55 -9.73 -10.61
CA ARG A 238 12.47 -8.73 -10.55
C ARG A 238 12.47 -8.00 -9.21
N ARG A 239 12.07 -6.73 -9.24
CA ARG A 239 11.92 -5.93 -8.03
C ARG A 239 10.84 -6.53 -7.13
N MET A 240 11.23 -7.00 -5.96
CA MET A 240 10.34 -7.47 -4.92
C MET A 240 10.18 -6.42 -3.82
N THR A 241 8.95 -6.30 -3.34
CA THR A 241 8.59 -5.41 -2.23
C THR A 241 7.65 -6.14 -1.27
N PRO A 242 7.49 -5.70 -0.02
CA PRO A 242 6.48 -6.29 0.87
C PRO A 242 5.06 -6.30 0.28
N HIS A 243 4.74 -5.31 -0.56
CA HIS A 243 3.44 -5.23 -1.23
C HIS A 243 3.28 -6.30 -2.32
N THR A 244 4.33 -6.55 -3.12
CA THR A 244 4.33 -7.65 -4.11
C THR A 244 4.19 -9.02 -3.44
N LEU A 245 4.78 -9.24 -2.26
CA LEU A 245 4.59 -10.48 -1.51
C LEU A 245 3.15 -10.67 -1.04
N ARG A 246 2.54 -9.63 -0.49
CA ARG A 246 1.14 -9.67 -0.10
C ARG A 246 0.21 -9.93 -1.30
N HIS A 247 0.47 -9.33 -2.46
CA HIS A 247 -0.25 -9.63 -3.70
C HIS A 247 -0.08 -11.10 -4.11
N ALA A 248 1.13 -11.61 -3.99
CA ALA A 248 1.43 -13.01 -4.30
C ALA A 248 0.72 -13.96 -3.31
N ALA A 249 0.67 -13.64 -2.01
CA ALA A 249 -0.06 -14.39 -0.99
C ALA A 249 -1.56 -14.49 -1.31
N ILE A 250 -2.19 -13.38 -1.66
CA ILE A 250 -3.61 -13.33 -2.04
C ILE A 250 -3.87 -14.17 -3.31
N ALA A 251 -3.03 -14.01 -4.33
CA ALA A 251 -3.13 -14.79 -5.55
C ALA A 251 -2.89 -16.29 -5.30
N ALA A 252 -1.93 -16.65 -4.45
CA ALA A 252 -1.64 -18.03 -4.07
C ALA A 252 -2.81 -18.66 -3.31
N ALA A 253 -3.47 -17.95 -2.40
CA ALA A 253 -4.64 -18.43 -1.69
C ALA A 253 -5.81 -18.76 -2.64
N LEU A 254 -6.10 -17.87 -3.60
CA LEU A 254 -7.11 -18.11 -4.63
C LEU A 254 -6.74 -19.28 -5.54
N ASN A 255 -5.46 -19.39 -5.93
CA ASN A 255 -4.99 -20.52 -6.76
C ASN A 255 -5.00 -21.85 -6.00
N ALA A 256 -4.83 -21.82 -4.69
CA ALA A 256 -4.98 -22.99 -3.83
C ALA A 256 -6.44 -23.43 -3.61
N GLY A 257 -7.41 -22.68 -4.13
CA GLY A 257 -8.83 -23.03 -4.07
C GLY A 257 -9.58 -22.41 -2.88
N ALA A 258 -8.97 -21.52 -2.11
CA ALA A 258 -9.68 -20.82 -1.04
C ALA A 258 -10.83 -19.97 -1.60
N HIS A 259 -11.97 -19.93 -0.89
CA HIS A 259 -13.10 -19.12 -1.33
C HIS A 259 -12.77 -17.62 -1.31
N LEU A 260 -13.34 -16.88 -2.26
CA LEU A 260 -13.08 -15.44 -2.42
C LEU A 260 -13.35 -14.65 -1.11
N ARG A 261 -14.38 -15.03 -0.36
CA ARG A 261 -14.72 -14.41 0.93
C ARG A 261 -13.64 -14.65 1.97
N ASP A 262 -13.17 -15.89 2.10
CA ASP A 262 -12.10 -16.23 3.05
C ASP A 262 -10.79 -15.51 2.70
N VAL A 263 -10.51 -15.36 1.40
CA VAL A 263 -9.35 -14.58 0.93
C VAL A 263 -9.54 -13.08 1.16
N GLN A 264 -10.76 -12.56 1.09
CA GLN A 264 -11.06 -11.18 1.46
C GLN A 264 -10.80 -10.94 2.95
N ASP A 265 -11.23 -11.85 3.81
CA ASP A 265 -11.02 -11.80 5.26
C ASP A 265 -9.53 -11.96 5.59
N PHE A 266 -8.85 -12.94 4.98
CA PHE A 266 -7.39 -13.10 5.06
C PHE A 266 -6.64 -11.81 4.69
N ALA A 267 -7.05 -11.18 3.61
CA ALA A 267 -6.45 -9.93 3.15
C ALA A 267 -6.93 -8.70 3.94
N ARG A 268 -7.96 -8.82 4.74
CA ARG A 268 -8.59 -7.69 5.46
C ARG A 268 -8.89 -6.53 4.52
N HIS A 269 -9.53 -6.85 3.36
CA HIS A 269 -9.96 -5.86 2.41
C HIS A 269 -11.39 -5.40 2.72
N ALA A 270 -11.55 -4.11 3.02
CA ALA A 270 -12.88 -3.53 3.28
C ALA A 270 -13.78 -3.56 2.03
N ASP A 271 -13.20 -3.43 0.83
CA ASP A 271 -13.92 -3.49 -0.44
C ASP A 271 -13.62 -4.84 -1.15
N PRO A 272 -14.64 -5.70 -1.35
CA PRO A 272 -14.52 -6.97 -2.08
C PRO A 272 -13.92 -6.82 -3.48
N LYS A 273 -14.17 -5.71 -4.17
CA LYS A 273 -13.60 -5.42 -5.50
C LYS A 273 -12.08 -5.48 -5.50
N THR A 274 -11.45 -5.17 -4.35
CA THR A 274 -10.00 -5.24 -4.21
C THR A 274 -9.51 -6.69 -4.32
N THR A 275 -10.20 -7.64 -3.70
CA THR A 275 -9.86 -9.07 -3.77
C THR A 275 -10.24 -9.66 -5.14
N MET A 276 -11.38 -9.27 -5.70
CA MET A 276 -11.84 -9.73 -7.02
C MET A 276 -10.85 -9.44 -8.16
N ARG A 277 -9.99 -8.42 -8.04
CA ARG A 277 -8.92 -8.13 -9.02
C ARG A 277 -7.87 -9.24 -9.13
N TYR A 278 -7.76 -10.08 -8.12
CA TYR A 278 -6.85 -11.23 -8.09
C TYR A 278 -7.50 -12.51 -8.61
N ASP A 279 -8.83 -12.58 -8.64
CA ASP A 279 -9.57 -13.74 -9.15
C ASP A 279 -9.61 -13.73 -10.67
N ARG A 280 -8.60 -14.36 -11.28
CA ARG A 280 -8.46 -14.49 -12.72
C ARG A 280 -9.28 -15.64 -13.30
N ASN A 281 -9.66 -16.57 -12.44
CA ASN A 281 -10.41 -17.75 -12.82
C ASN A 281 -11.93 -17.54 -12.72
N ARG A 282 -12.38 -16.31 -12.42
CA ARG A 282 -13.82 -15.99 -12.31
C ARG A 282 -14.65 -16.28 -13.58
N HIS A 283 -13.98 -16.39 -14.73
CA HIS A 283 -14.58 -16.75 -16.03
C HIS A 283 -14.10 -18.12 -16.53
N SER A 284 -13.42 -18.93 -15.71
CA SER A 284 -13.00 -20.26 -16.08
C SER A 284 -14.22 -21.17 -16.16
N LEU A 285 -14.38 -21.83 -17.30
CA LEU A 285 -15.42 -22.86 -17.47
C LEU A 285 -15.22 -24.03 -16.52
N ASP A 286 -13.97 -24.38 -16.20
CA ASP A 286 -13.63 -25.49 -15.29
C ASP A 286 -14.10 -25.26 -13.84
N ARG A 287 -14.35 -24.01 -13.46
CA ARG A 287 -14.86 -23.62 -12.12
C ARG A 287 -16.28 -23.06 -12.17
N HIS A 288 -17.00 -23.34 -13.26
CA HIS A 288 -18.37 -22.84 -13.38
C HIS A 288 -19.27 -23.52 -12.34
N ALA A 289 -20.14 -22.73 -11.70
CA ALA A 289 -21.02 -23.19 -10.64
C ALA A 289 -21.91 -24.38 -11.03
N THR A 290 -22.13 -24.58 -12.33
CA THR A 290 -22.87 -25.72 -12.85
C THR A 290 -22.31 -27.06 -12.37
N TYR A 291 -20.97 -27.19 -12.33
CA TYR A 291 -20.33 -28.44 -11.87
C TYR A 291 -20.51 -28.66 -10.37
N ALA A 292 -20.42 -27.59 -9.57
CA ALA A 292 -20.66 -27.66 -8.15
C ALA A 292 -22.12 -28.05 -7.81
N ILE A 293 -23.09 -27.50 -8.57
CA ILE A 293 -24.50 -27.85 -8.44
C ILE A 293 -24.72 -29.32 -8.82
N ALA A 294 -24.13 -29.78 -9.94
CA ALA A 294 -24.25 -31.16 -10.36
C ALA A 294 -23.66 -32.13 -9.32
N GLN A 295 -22.51 -31.83 -8.75
CA GLN A 295 -21.91 -32.63 -7.67
C GLN A 295 -22.75 -32.63 -6.40
N TYR A 296 -23.26 -31.47 -6.00
CA TYR A 296 -24.10 -31.35 -4.82
C TYR A 296 -25.40 -32.18 -4.93
N ILE A 297 -26.02 -32.16 -6.10
CA ILE A 297 -27.25 -32.94 -6.36
C ILE A 297 -26.94 -34.45 -6.45
N ALA A 298 -25.82 -34.83 -7.10
CA ALA A 298 -25.41 -36.22 -7.23
C ALA A 298 -24.95 -36.86 -5.89
N GLY A 299 -24.45 -36.08 -4.94
CA GLY A 299 -24.01 -36.54 -3.63
C GLY A 299 -25.13 -36.66 -2.60
N SER A 300 -26.38 -36.57 -3.00
CA SER A 300 -27.58 -36.67 -2.10
C SER A 300 -28.14 -38.08 -2.02
N GLU A 301 -27.33 -39.15 -2.29
CA GLU A 301 -27.68 -40.56 -2.01
C GLU A 301 -27.01 -41.06 -0.73
#